data_506bf60943fc03a83e02711d04de1f14
#
_entry.id   506bf60943fc03a83e02711d04de1f14
#
_cell.length_a   1.000
_cell.length_b   1.000
_cell.length_c   1.000
_cell.angle_alpha   90.00
_cell.angle_beta   90.00
_cell.angle_gamma   90.00
#
_symmetry.space_group_name_H-M   'P 1'
#
loop_
_entity.id
_entity.type
_entity.pdbx_description
1 polymer ?
#
loop_
_entity_poly.entity_id
_entity_poly.type
_entity_poly.pdbx_seq_one_letter_code
_entity_poly.pdbx_strand_id
1 'polypeptide(L)'
;MKRVGILGLPRSGKTTVLEILMQGAGSGAPGGAARDHVGVVRVPDERVDRLSALYQPKKTTYAQIQFVDSAAAGHTSARAAAKGPDLFSGVRTNDALLLVVRDFENPAVPIEGGVDPARDLRNLQAELILNDLAIVETRIERIGKELRVGKKQGEREHAVLARLRGLLEAERPLREEAFDAEEQKLLRGFQVLSLKPLLVVYNQDERSTRVPPEPGAQALALVLRAHLEREIVALPPEERPAFRAELGLAEDGLSLLIRACYRLLGLISFFTVGPDEVRAWTLRQGENAVDAAGEIHTDLAHGFIRAEVVACDRLLEAGSEAKARERAWLRLEGRDYQVQDGDCLEIRFNK
;
A
#
# COMPACT_ATOMS: atom_id res chain seq x y z
N MET A 1 8.45 -7.08 1.86
CA MET A 1 8.09 -5.70 1.41
C MET A 1 6.71 -5.73 0.81
N LYS A 2 5.81 -4.78 1.16
CA LYS A 2 4.42 -4.69 0.67
C LYS A 2 4.37 -4.01 -0.68
N ARG A 3 3.41 -4.43 -1.53
CA ARG A 3 3.29 -4.00 -2.92
C ARG A 3 1.93 -3.34 -3.17
N VAL A 4 1.93 -2.19 -3.82
CA VAL A 4 0.73 -1.44 -4.24
C VAL A 4 0.69 -1.41 -5.76
N GLY A 5 -0.38 -1.93 -6.35
CA GLY A 5 -0.60 -1.89 -7.79
C GLY A 5 -1.29 -0.60 -8.22
N ILE A 6 -0.71 0.11 -9.19
CA ILE A 6 -1.28 1.34 -9.72
C ILE A 6 -2.13 1.03 -10.95
N LEU A 7 -3.38 1.45 -10.93
CA LEU A 7 -4.37 1.30 -11.99
C LEU A 7 -5.00 2.65 -12.35
N GLY A 8 -5.61 2.73 -13.50
CA GLY A 8 -6.38 3.92 -13.94
C GLY A 8 -6.59 3.87 -15.45
N LEU A 9 -7.59 4.57 -15.90
CA LEU A 9 -7.89 4.69 -17.33
C LEU A 9 -6.75 5.36 -18.11
N PRO A 10 -6.65 5.16 -19.42
CA PRO A 10 -5.73 5.92 -20.25
C PRO A 10 -5.86 7.42 -20.01
N ARG A 11 -4.73 8.14 -19.96
CA ARG A 11 -4.67 9.60 -19.78
C ARG A 11 -5.15 10.09 -18.39
N SER A 12 -5.25 9.22 -17.39
CA SER A 12 -5.58 9.62 -16.00
C SER A 12 -4.40 10.26 -15.24
N GLY A 13 -3.18 10.13 -15.75
CA GLY A 13 -1.96 10.61 -15.09
C GLY A 13 -1.23 9.54 -14.27
N LYS A 14 -1.53 8.25 -14.46
CA LYS A 14 -0.82 7.13 -13.79
C LYS A 14 0.71 7.24 -13.89
N THR A 15 1.22 7.44 -15.11
CA THR A 15 2.66 7.56 -15.37
C THR A 15 3.26 8.72 -14.58
N THR A 16 2.58 9.87 -14.57
CA THR A 16 3.02 11.03 -13.79
C THR A 16 3.05 10.72 -12.29
N VAL A 17 2.02 10.06 -11.76
CA VAL A 17 2.00 9.63 -10.34
C VAL A 17 3.17 8.68 -10.03
N LEU A 18 3.45 7.72 -10.91
CA LEU A 18 4.59 6.82 -10.74
C LEU A 18 5.93 7.57 -10.81
N GLU A 19 6.10 8.47 -11.78
CA GLU A 19 7.32 9.27 -11.94
C GLU A 19 7.63 10.08 -10.68
N ILE A 20 6.65 10.78 -10.10
CA ILE A 20 6.84 11.55 -8.87
C ILE A 20 7.15 10.67 -7.68
N LEU A 21 6.53 9.49 -7.56
CA LEU A 21 6.84 8.50 -6.54
C LEU A 21 8.30 8.05 -6.64
N MET A 22 8.80 7.80 -7.86
CA MET A 22 10.17 7.34 -8.09
C MET A 22 11.21 8.43 -7.82
N GLN A 23 10.93 9.69 -8.21
CA GLN A 23 11.85 10.81 -8.06
C GLN A 23 11.86 11.36 -6.63
N GLY A 24 10.69 11.50 -6.02
CA GLY A 24 10.54 12.10 -4.69
C GLY A 24 11.12 11.27 -3.55
N ALA A 25 11.21 9.96 -3.75
CA ALA A 25 11.65 9.03 -2.70
C ALA A 25 13.18 8.83 -2.61
N GLY A 26 13.97 9.52 -3.40
CA GLY A 26 15.43 9.33 -3.43
C GLY A 26 15.81 7.87 -3.75
N SER A 27 14.98 7.17 -4.49
CA SER A 27 15.19 5.78 -4.87
C SER A 27 16.37 5.70 -5.84
N GLY A 28 17.31 4.82 -5.54
CA GLY A 28 18.36 4.42 -6.47
C GLY A 28 17.76 3.98 -7.82
N ALA A 29 18.52 4.15 -8.88
CA ALA A 29 18.14 3.94 -10.26
C ALA A 29 17.24 2.71 -10.48
N PRO A 30 16.31 2.76 -11.46
CA PRO A 30 15.47 1.63 -11.81
C PRO A 30 16.37 0.45 -12.22
N GLY A 31 16.50 -0.51 -11.31
CA GLY A 31 17.20 -1.76 -11.59
C GLY A 31 16.25 -2.71 -12.31
N GLY A 32 16.45 -2.88 -13.60
CA GLY A 32 15.81 -3.97 -14.33
C GLY A 32 15.17 -3.54 -15.66
N ALA A 33 15.42 -4.32 -16.70
CA ALA A 33 14.90 -4.12 -18.05
C ALA A 33 13.36 -4.00 -18.08
N ALA A 34 12.91 -2.96 -18.64
CA ALA A 34 11.67 -2.54 -19.33
C ALA A 34 10.43 -3.46 -19.39
N ARG A 35 10.06 -4.20 -18.35
CA ARG A 35 8.80 -4.97 -18.39
C ARG A 35 7.83 -4.65 -17.25
N ASP A 36 8.28 -4.27 -16.07
CA ASP A 36 7.42 -3.81 -14.97
C ASP A 36 8.04 -2.52 -14.42
N HIS A 37 7.33 -1.41 -14.50
CA HIS A 37 7.71 -0.19 -13.81
C HIS A 37 7.47 -0.42 -12.30
N VAL A 38 8.52 -0.84 -11.62
CA VAL A 38 8.48 -1.13 -10.19
C VAL A 38 9.32 -0.10 -9.45
N GLY A 39 8.72 0.62 -8.53
CA GLY A 39 9.38 1.61 -7.69
C GLY A 39 9.39 1.22 -6.22
N VAL A 40 10.58 1.23 -5.60
CA VAL A 40 10.72 1.12 -4.14
C VAL A 40 10.82 2.52 -3.56
N VAL A 41 9.90 2.85 -2.68
CA VAL A 41 9.71 4.21 -2.14
C VAL A 41 9.88 4.15 -0.62
N ARG A 42 10.62 5.12 -0.06
CA ARG A 42 10.72 5.29 1.39
C ARG A 42 9.43 5.85 1.95
N VAL A 43 9.02 5.34 3.11
CA VAL A 43 7.88 5.89 3.85
C VAL A 43 8.37 7.07 4.69
N PRO A 44 7.92 8.30 4.41
CA PRO A 44 8.33 9.46 5.20
C PRO A 44 7.83 9.32 6.65
N ASP A 45 8.75 9.45 7.61
CA ASP A 45 8.44 9.35 9.03
C ASP A 45 9.35 10.28 9.85
N GLU A 46 8.79 11.38 10.35
CA GLU A 46 9.51 12.38 11.14
C GLU A 46 10.11 11.79 12.43
N ARG A 47 9.56 10.69 12.93
CA ARG A 47 10.11 10.02 14.11
C ARG A 47 11.49 9.43 13.83
N VAL A 48 11.71 8.91 12.61
CA VAL A 48 13.02 8.42 12.17
C VAL A 48 14.03 9.57 12.11
N ASP A 49 13.62 10.72 11.59
CA ASP A 49 14.49 11.91 11.51
C ASP A 49 14.90 12.40 12.90
N ARG A 50 13.93 12.50 13.82
CA ARG A 50 14.17 12.92 15.21
C ARG A 50 15.02 11.91 15.99
N LEU A 51 14.80 10.60 15.81
CA LEU A 51 15.64 9.56 16.40
C LEU A 51 17.05 9.61 15.83
N SER A 52 17.20 9.83 14.52
CA SER A 52 18.53 9.97 13.89
C SER A 52 19.26 11.21 14.38
N ALA A 53 18.56 12.31 14.58
CA ALA A 53 19.15 13.53 15.19
C ALA A 53 19.62 13.27 16.64
N LEU A 54 18.89 12.45 17.41
CA LEU A 54 19.23 12.10 18.79
C LEU A 54 20.43 11.16 18.89
N TYR A 55 20.45 10.09 18.07
CA TYR A 55 21.46 9.02 18.15
C TYR A 55 22.68 9.26 17.27
N GLN A 56 22.59 10.15 16.28
CA GLN A 56 23.63 10.45 15.29
C GLN A 56 24.25 9.16 14.69
N PRO A 57 23.41 8.25 14.14
CA PRO A 57 23.87 6.96 13.69
C PRO A 57 24.72 7.08 12.42
N LYS A 58 25.53 6.04 12.15
CA LYS A 58 26.25 5.91 10.87
C LYS A 58 25.28 5.77 9.67
N LYS A 59 24.07 5.22 9.91
CA LYS A 59 23.09 4.95 8.88
C LYS A 59 21.66 5.17 9.39
N THR A 60 20.83 5.79 8.57
CA THR A 60 19.39 5.92 8.80
C THR A 60 18.64 5.14 7.73
N THR A 61 17.71 4.27 8.14
CA THR A 61 16.92 3.44 7.23
C THR A 61 15.43 3.59 7.50
N TYR A 62 14.70 4.03 6.48
CA TYR A 62 13.25 4.19 6.52
C TYR A 62 12.55 2.90 6.13
N ALA A 63 11.31 2.73 6.58
CA ALA A 63 10.40 1.72 6.05
C ALA A 63 10.20 1.94 4.54
N GLN A 64 9.86 0.88 3.82
CA GLN A 64 9.74 0.93 2.37
C GLN A 64 8.44 0.25 1.91
N ILE A 65 7.87 0.79 0.82
CA ILE A 65 6.74 0.25 0.11
C ILE A 65 7.08 0.18 -1.38
N GLN A 66 6.54 -0.81 -2.08
CA GLN A 66 6.77 -1.00 -3.51
C GLN A 66 5.54 -0.63 -4.29
N PHE A 67 5.71 0.24 -5.29
CA PHE A 67 4.66 0.55 -6.27
C PHE A 67 4.93 -0.16 -7.58
N VAL A 68 3.87 -0.73 -8.16
CA VAL A 68 3.93 -1.51 -9.41
C VAL A 68 2.94 -0.92 -10.39
N ASP A 69 3.42 -0.41 -11.52
CA ASP A 69 2.54 0.02 -12.60
C ASP A 69 2.09 -1.20 -13.42
N SER A 70 0.80 -1.29 -13.66
CA SER A 70 0.20 -2.29 -14.54
C SER A 70 0.35 -1.97 -16.03
N ALA A 71 1.19 -1.02 -16.42
CA ALA A 71 1.35 -0.56 -17.81
C ALA A 71 1.69 -1.69 -18.81
N ALA A 72 2.17 -2.84 -18.32
CA ALA A 72 2.31 -4.04 -19.13
C ALA A 72 0.97 -4.56 -19.71
N ALA A 73 -0.16 -4.18 -19.13
CA ALA A 73 -1.50 -4.56 -19.59
C ALA A 73 -2.02 -3.70 -20.77
N GLY A 74 -1.43 -2.53 -21.02
CA GLY A 74 -1.83 -1.60 -22.09
C GLY A 74 -1.22 -1.85 -23.47
N HIS A 75 -0.21 -2.72 -23.57
CA HIS A 75 0.46 -3.04 -24.85
C HIS A 75 0.33 -4.52 -25.18
N THR A 76 -0.88 -4.94 -25.47
CA THR A 76 -1.10 -6.30 -25.98
C THR A 76 -0.73 -6.35 -27.45
N SER A 77 0.22 -7.25 -27.79
CA SER A 77 0.43 -7.69 -29.18
C SER A 77 -0.92 -8.17 -29.77
N ALA A 78 -1.13 -7.99 -31.06
CA ALA A 78 -2.34 -8.40 -31.79
C ALA A 78 -2.78 -9.87 -31.51
N ARG A 79 -1.90 -10.71 -30.97
CA ARG A 79 -2.14 -12.11 -30.61
C ARG A 79 -2.80 -12.30 -29.23
N ALA A 80 -2.66 -11.32 -28.31
CA ALA A 80 -3.32 -11.32 -27.01
C ALA A 80 -4.75 -10.76 -27.10
N ALA A 81 -5.04 -9.92 -28.08
CA ALA A 81 -6.38 -9.38 -28.35
C ALA A 81 -7.45 -10.46 -28.63
N ALA A 82 -7.03 -11.66 -29.07
CA ALA A 82 -7.96 -12.77 -29.36
C ALA A 82 -8.47 -13.51 -28.10
N LYS A 83 -7.82 -13.31 -26.91
CA LYS A 83 -8.25 -13.90 -25.62
C LYS A 83 -8.75 -12.84 -24.60
N GLY A 84 -8.86 -11.59 -25.00
CA GLY A 84 -9.08 -10.47 -24.09
C GLY A 84 -7.82 -10.23 -23.22
N PRO A 85 -7.24 -9.03 -23.22
CA PRO A 85 -6.09 -8.77 -22.35
C PRO A 85 -6.55 -8.86 -20.90
N ASP A 86 -5.89 -9.67 -20.08
CA ASP A 86 -6.03 -9.57 -18.63
C ASP A 86 -5.36 -8.26 -18.18
N LEU A 87 -6.14 -7.18 -18.22
CA LEU A 87 -5.72 -5.81 -17.86
C LEU A 87 -5.16 -5.74 -16.43
N PHE A 88 -5.39 -6.77 -15.63
CA PHE A 88 -5.09 -6.79 -14.21
C PHE A 88 -4.04 -7.83 -13.80
N SER A 89 -3.47 -8.60 -14.74
CA SER A 89 -2.51 -9.67 -14.43
C SER A 89 -1.31 -9.15 -13.61
N GLY A 90 -0.79 -7.98 -13.95
CA GLY A 90 0.34 -7.35 -13.25
C GLY A 90 0.04 -6.87 -11.83
N VAL A 91 -1.23 -6.72 -11.44
CA VAL A 91 -1.60 -6.19 -10.11
C VAL A 91 -2.24 -7.22 -9.18
N ARG A 92 -2.54 -8.42 -9.67
CA ARG A 92 -3.18 -9.48 -8.86
C ARG A 92 -2.35 -9.90 -7.65
N THR A 93 -1.04 -9.90 -7.76
CA THR A 93 -0.12 -10.30 -6.69
C THR A 93 0.19 -9.18 -5.70
N ASN A 94 -0.32 -7.95 -5.92
CA ASN A 94 -0.09 -6.83 -5.03
C ASN A 94 -0.99 -6.90 -3.79
N ASP A 95 -0.54 -6.29 -2.69
CA ASP A 95 -1.26 -6.29 -1.40
C ASP A 95 -2.42 -5.29 -1.37
N ALA A 96 -2.33 -4.19 -2.14
CA ALA A 96 -3.36 -3.17 -2.27
C ALA A 96 -3.40 -2.59 -3.69
N LEU A 97 -4.46 -1.86 -4.00
CA LEU A 97 -4.65 -1.15 -5.27
C LEU A 97 -4.71 0.36 -5.04
N LEU A 98 -4.11 1.11 -5.96
CA LEU A 98 -4.19 2.54 -6.09
C LEU A 98 -4.85 2.86 -7.44
N LEU A 99 -6.06 3.41 -7.44
CA LEU A 99 -6.74 3.85 -8.66
C LEU A 99 -6.46 5.33 -8.89
N VAL A 100 -5.87 5.68 -10.03
CA VAL A 100 -5.70 7.07 -10.46
C VAL A 100 -6.88 7.47 -11.35
N VAL A 101 -7.69 8.38 -10.86
CA VAL A 101 -8.87 8.93 -11.55
C VAL A 101 -8.55 10.33 -12.05
N ARG A 102 -8.83 10.59 -13.32
CA ARG A 102 -8.65 11.91 -13.90
C ARG A 102 -9.74 12.87 -13.41
N ASP A 103 -9.31 13.99 -12.85
CA ASP A 103 -10.19 15.10 -12.42
C ASP A 103 -9.57 16.46 -12.81
N PHE A 104 -8.96 16.51 -14.01
CA PHE A 104 -8.35 17.69 -14.60
C PHE A 104 -8.66 17.81 -16.08
N GLU A 105 -8.80 19.05 -16.55
CA GLU A 105 -8.92 19.36 -17.98
C GLU A 105 -7.54 19.55 -18.61
N ASN A 106 -7.35 19.01 -19.81
CA ASN A 106 -6.15 19.25 -20.61
C ASN A 106 -6.49 19.25 -22.09
N PRO A 107 -6.52 20.42 -22.75
CA PRO A 107 -6.85 20.54 -24.16
C PRO A 107 -5.89 19.77 -25.08
N ALA A 108 -4.62 19.61 -24.67
CA ALA A 108 -3.64 18.84 -25.43
C ALA A 108 -3.89 17.32 -25.36
N VAL A 109 -4.68 16.86 -24.40
CA VAL A 109 -5.01 15.45 -24.19
C VAL A 109 -6.52 15.30 -23.95
N PRO A 110 -7.34 15.54 -25.00
CA PRO A 110 -8.79 15.46 -24.86
C PRO A 110 -9.25 14.05 -24.56
N ILE A 111 -10.40 13.93 -23.85
CA ILE A 111 -11.08 12.66 -23.61
C ILE A 111 -12.47 12.72 -24.20
N GLU A 112 -12.84 11.63 -24.86
CA GLU A 112 -14.21 11.46 -25.34
C GLU A 112 -15.20 11.42 -24.16
N GLY A 113 -16.28 12.17 -24.24
CA GLY A 113 -17.28 12.32 -23.16
C GLY A 113 -16.87 13.23 -22.01
N GLY A 114 -15.73 13.96 -22.12
CA GLY A 114 -15.26 14.92 -21.10
C GLY A 114 -14.78 14.29 -19.80
N VAL A 115 -14.33 15.13 -18.86
CA VAL A 115 -13.84 14.71 -17.54
C VAL A 115 -15.03 14.47 -16.60
N ASP A 116 -15.17 13.24 -16.15
CA ASP A 116 -16.20 12.81 -15.19
C ASP A 116 -15.59 11.78 -14.21
N PRO A 117 -15.04 12.24 -13.07
CA PRO A 117 -14.40 11.36 -12.09
C PRO A 117 -15.32 10.29 -11.50
N ALA A 118 -16.63 10.62 -11.37
CA ALA A 118 -17.59 9.66 -10.80
C ALA A 118 -17.90 8.52 -11.78
N ARG A 119 -18.06 8.83 -13.07
CA ARG A 119 -18.21 7.83 -14.13
C ARG A 119 -16.96 6.94 -14.22
N ASP A 120 -15.78 7.55 -14.26
CA ASP A 120 -14.52 6.87 -14.46
C ASP A 120 -14.19 5.94 -13.26
N LEU A 121 -14.50 6.38 -12.04
CA LEU A 121 -14.38 5.54 -10.85
C LEU A 121 -15.34 4.34 -10.90
N ARG A 122 -16.63 4.58 -11.22
CA ARG A 122 -17.59 3.47 -11.36
C ARG A 122 -17.15 2.47 -12.40
N ASN A 123 -16.67 2.91 -13.56
CA ASN A 123 -16.19 2.03 -14.62
C ASN A 123 -15.01 1.18 -14.15
N LEU A 124 -14.01 1.80 -13.48
CA LEU A 124 -12.86 1.07 -12.95
C LEU A 124 -13.26 0.02 -11.91
N GLN A 125 -14.18 0.36 -11.01
CA GLN A 125 -14.67 -0.58 -9.99
C GLN A 125 -15.47 -1.72 -10.61
N ALA A 126 -16.33 -1.44 -11.59
CA ALA A 126 -17.08 -2.44 -12.33
C ALA A 126 -16.14 -3.42 -13.06
N GLU A 127 -15.07 -2.94 -13.69
CA GLU A 127 -14.07 -3.78 -14.33
C GLU A 127 -13.35 -4.74 -13.35
N LEU A 128 -13.03 -4.26 -12.12
CA LEU A 128 -12.47 -5.12 -11.07
C LEU A 128 -13.46 -6.22 -10.68
N ILE A 129 -14.74 -5.88 -10.50
CA ILE A 129 -15.81 -6.80 -10.11
C ILE A 129 -16.05 -7.84 -11.21
N LEU A 130 -16.20 -7.41 -12.47
CA LEU A 130 -16.41 -8.31 -13.62
C LEU A 130 -15.26 -9.28 -13.79
N ASN A 131 -14.04 -8.82 -13.58
CA ASN A 131 -12.86 -9.65 -13.67
C ASN A 131 -12.84 -10.74 -12.56
N ASP A 132 -13.22 -10.37 -11.33
CA ASP A 132 -13.34 -11.33 -10.22
C ASP A 132 -14.48 -12.30 -10.43
N LEU A 133 -15.61 -11.84 -10.97
CA LEU A 133 -16.77 -12.69 -11.30
C LEU A 133 -16.36 -13.80 -12.28
N ALA A 134 -15.63 -13.48 -13.34
CA ALA A 134 -15.17 -14.46 -14.31
C ALA A 134 -14.27 -15.55 -13.68
N ILE A 135 -13.41 -15.17 -12.71
CA ILE A 135 -12.58 -16.14 -11.98
C ILE A 135 -13.44 -17.06 -11.10
N VAL A 136 -14.37 -16.46 -10.34
CA VAL A 136 -15.26 -17.17 -9.43
C VAL A 136 -16.13 -18.17 -10.21
N GLU A 137 -16.73 -17.76 -11.32
CA GLU A 137 -17.54 -18.63 -12.18
C GLU A 137 -16.74 -19.80 -12.75
N THR A 138 -15.56 -19.52 -13.30
CA THR A 138 -14.66 -20.56 -13.81
C THR A 138 -14.35 -21.60 -12.73
N ARG A 139 -14.12 -21.16 -11.49
CA ARG A 139 -13.81 -22.06 -10.39
C ARG A 139 -15.03 -22.84 -9.91
N ILE A 140 -16.22 -22.22 -9.85
CA ILE A 140 -17.49 -22.89 -9.52
C ILE A 140 -17.77 -24.03 -10.52
N GLU A 141 -17.63 -23.77 -11.82
CA GLU A 141 -17.81 -24.81 -12.84
C GLU A 141 -16.85 -25.99 -12.65
N ARG A 142 -15.58 -25.71 -12.35
CA ARG A 142 -14.59 -26.75 -12.11
C ARG A 142 -14.92 -27.60 -10.89
N ILE A 143 -15.25 -26.96 -9.75
CA ILE A 143 -15.64 -27.69 -8.53
C ILE A 143 -16.94 -28.44 -8.74
N GLY A 144 -17.91 -27.90 -9.46
CA GLY A 144 -19.16 -28.60 -9.78
C GLY A 144 -18.92 -29.90 -10.54
N LYS A 145 -17.94 -29.94 -11.44
CA LYS A 145 -17.52 -31.18 -12.12
C LYS A 145 -16.87 -32.18 -11.14
N GLU A 146 -16.01 -31.70 -10.24
CA GLU A 146 -15.32 -32.51 -9.23
C GLU A 146 -16.31 -33.12 -8.22
N LEU A 147 -17.30 -32.35 -7.77
CA LEU A 147 -18.37 -32.84 -6.88
C LEU A 147 -19.24 -33.91 -7.52
N ARG A 148 -19.56 -33.81 -8.83
CA ARG A 148 -20.34 -34.82 -9.56
C ARG A 148 -19.64 -36.18 -9.66
N VAL A 149 -18.30 -36.21 -9.60
CA VAL A 149 -17.51 -37.44 -9.56
C VAL A 149 -17.20 -37.90 -8.12
N GLY A 150 -17.90 -37.37 -7.11
CA GLY A 150 -17.87 -37.86 -5.73
C GLY A 150 -16.75 -37.28 -4.85
N LYS A 151 -16.04 -36.23 -5.28
CA LYS A 151 -15.04 -35.57 -4.46
C LYS A 151 -15.69 -34.56 -3.49
N LYS A 152 -15.99 -35.01 -2.27
CA LYS A 152 -16.69 -34.18 -1.24
C LYS A 152 -15.87 -32.99 -0.70
N GLN A 153 -14.55 -32.95 -0.90
CA GLN A 153 -13.67 -31.92 -0.36
C GLN A 153 -13.94 -30.48 -0.85
N GLY A 154 -14.72 -30.31 -1.94
CA GLY A 154 -15.03 -29.00 -2.53
C GLY A 154 -16.33 -28.35 -2.07
N GLU A 155 -17.14 -28.97 -1.20
CA GLU A 155 -18.48 -28.46 -0.85
C GLU A 155 -18.41 -27.09 -0.15
N ARG A 156 -17.51 -26.93 0.82
CA ARG A 156 -17.31 -25.64 1.52
C ARG A 156 -16.79 -24.55 0.58
N GLU A 157 -15.80 -24.87 -0.24
CA GLU A 157 -15.26 -23.95 -1.24
C GLU A 157 -16.36 -23.53 -2.22
N HIS A 158 -17.19 -24.46 -2.68
CA HIS A 158 -18.32 -24.18 -3.56
C HIS A 158 -19.33 -23.22 -2.91
N ALA A 159 -19.67 -23.43 -1.64
CA ALA A 159 -20.60 -22.56 -0.91
C ALA A 159 -20.06 -21.12 -0.78
N VAL A 160 -18.78 -20.96 -0.43
CA VAL A 160 -18.12 -19.65 -0.37
C VAL A 160 -18.15 -18.97 -1.73
N LEU A 161 -17.75 -19.67 -2.80
CA LEU A 161 -17.72 -19.12 -4.15
C LEU A 161 -19.13 -18.76 -4.66
N ALA A 162 -20.16 -19.51 -4.32
CA ALA A 162 -21.54 -19.18 -4.66
C ALA A 162 -21.99 -17.88 -3.99
N ARG A 163 -21.60 -17.66 -2.71
CA ARG A 163 -21.82 -16.38 -2.00
C ARG A 163 -21.08 -15.23 -2.68
N LEU A 164 -19.79 -15.43 -3.04
CA LEU A 164 -19.01 -14.41 -3.75
C LEU A 164 -19.64 -14.04 -5.09
N ARG A 165 -20.11 -15.03 -5.86
CA ARG A 165 -20.79 -14.77 -7.12
C ARG A 165 -22.00 -13.87 -6.92
N GLY A 166 -22.88 -14.17 -5.94
CA GLY A 166 -24.04 -13.34 -5.66
C GLY A 166 -23.71 -11.88 -5.28
N LEU A 167 -22.61 -11.68 -4.55
CA LEU A 167 -22.13 -10.33 -4.21
C LEU A 167 -21.63 -9.59 -5.47
N LEU A 168 -20.83 -10.25 -6.29
CA LEU A 168 -20.26 -9.67 -7.50
C LEU A 168 -21.32 -9.40 -8.57
N GLU A 169 -22.32 -10.29 -8.74
CA GLU A 169 -23.51 -10.05 -9.61
C GLU A 169 -24.34 -8.86 -9.13
N ALA A 170 -24.35 -8.56 -7.82
CA ALA A 170 -24.97 -7.37 -7.24
C ALA A 170 -24.07 -6.12 -7.27
N GLU A 171 -22.97 -6.15 -8.05
CA GLU A 171 -21.97 -5.08 -8.18
C GLU A 171 -21.35 -4.64 -6.84
N ARG A 172 -21.32 -5.53 -5.84
CA ARG A 172 -20.72 -5.26 -4.52
C ARG A 172 -19.27 -5.72 -4.49
N PRO A 173 -18.31 -4.83 -4.20
CA PRO A 173 -16.91 -5.22 -4.07
C PRO A 173 -16.70 -6.08 -2.82
N LEU A 174 -15.88 -7.12 -2.94
CA LEU A 174 -15.70 -8.10 -1.86
C LEU A 174 -15.03 -7.53 -0.60
N ARG A 175 -14.34 -6.38 -0.71
CA ARG A 175 -13.74 -5.68 0.45
C ARG A 175 -14.76 -5.18 1.47
N GLU A 176 -16.02 -5.05 1.07
CA GLU A 176 -17.11 -4.59 1.96
C GLU A 176 -17.71 -5.72 2.81
N GLU A 177 -17.30 -6.96 2.55
CA GLU A 177 -17.80 -8.13 3.25
C GLU A 177 -16.80 -8.64 4.31
N ALA A 178 -17.35 -9.16 5.40
CA ALA A 178 -16.56 -9.86 6.41
C ALA A 178 -16.38 -11.34 6.01
N PHE A 179 -15.16 -11.83 6.10
CA PHE A 179 -14.79 -13.21 5.85
C PHE A 179 -14.09 -13.78 7.09
N ASP A 180 -14.44 -15.02 7.48
CA ASP A 180 -13.72 -15.70 8.55
C ASP A 180 -12.28 -16.08 8.14
N ALA A 181 -11.47 -16.56 9.11
CA ALA A 181 -10.06 -16.85 8.87
C ALA A 181 -9.84 -17.96 7.82
N GLU A 182 -10.74 -18.93 7.74
CA GLU A 182 -10.65 -20.03 6.75
C GLU A 182 -11.09 -19.55 5.35
N GLU A 183 -12.15 -18.76 5.27
CA GLU A 183 -12.57 -18.08 4.04
C GLU A 183 -11.45 -17.18 3.51
N GLN A 184 -10.82 -16.36 4.38
CA GLN A 184 -9.69 -15.52 3.99
C GLN A 184 -8.51 -16.33 3.46
N LYS A 185 -8.22 -17.50 4.07
CA LYS A 185 -7.17 -18.40 3.59
C LYS A 185 -7.49 -18.94 2.19
N LEU A 186 -8.75 -19.31 1.96
CA LEU A 186 -9.24 -19.74 0.65
C LEU A 186 -9.11 -18.63 -0.39
N LEU A 187 -9.59 -17.44 -0.06
CA LEU A 187 -9.63 -16.28 -0.95
C LEU A 187 -8.24 -15.79 -1.38
N ARG A 188 -7.22 -15.96 -0.54
CA ARG A 188 -5.82 -15.63 -0.91
C ARG A 188 -5.36 -16.38 -2.17
N GLY A 189 -5.84 -17.61 -2.38
CA GLY A 189 -5.51 -18.42 -3.56
C GLY A 189 -6.09 -17.87 -4.87
N PHE A 190 -7.21 -17.15 -4.82
CA PHE A 190 -7.88 -16.60 -6.01
C PHE A 190 -7.36 -15.25 -6.45
N GLN A 191 -6.64 -14.53 -5.58
CA GLN A 191 -6.09 -13.21 -5.88
C GLN A 191 -7.13 -12.24 -6.46
N VAL A 192 -8.36 -12.28 -5.92
CA VAL A 192 -9.46 -11.40 -6.33
C VAL A 192 -9.13 -9.94 -6.06
N LEU A 193 -9.46 -9.09 -7.00
CA LEU A 193 -9.07 -7.68 -6.98
C LEU A 193 -10.00 -6.82 -6.13
N SER A 194 -11.30 -7.08 -6.18
CA SER A 194 -12.29 -6.32 -5.43
C SER A 194 -12.24 -6.57 -3.91
N LEU A 195 -11.50 -7.57 -3.46
CA LEU A 195 -11.21 -7.82 -2.04
C LEU A 195 -10.04 -6.96 -1.51
N LYS A 196 -9.17 -6.48 -2.39
CA LYS A 196 -7.97 -5.74 -1.98
C LYS A 196 -8.32 -4.38 -1.39
N PRO A 197 -7.55 -3.93 -0.37
CA PRO A 197 -7.61 -2.54 0.08
C PRO A 197 -7.43 -1.58 -1.08
N LEU A 198 -8.22 -0.49 -1.11
CA LEU A 198 -8.31 0.42 -2.24
C LEU A 198 -8.04 1.86 -1.81
N LEU A 199 -7.10 2.53 -2.49
CA LEU A 199 -6.92 3.98 -2.44
C LEU A 199 -7.29 4.57 -3.80
N VAL A 200 -8.20 5.55 -3.82
CA VAL A 200 -8.54 6.33 -5.00
C VAL A 200 -7.82 7.67 -4.95
N VAL A 201 -7.00 7.93 -5.95
CA VAL A 201 -6.30 9.20 -6.14
C VAL A 201 -6.99 9.99 -7.23
N TYR A 202 -7.64 11.08 -6.85
CA TYR A 202 -8.19 12.05 -7.79
C TYR A 202 -7.10 13.01 -8.21
N ASN A 203 -6.64 12.86 -9.46
CA ASN A 203 -5.64 13.75 -10.02
C ASN A 203 -6.32 15.02 -10.53
N GLN A 204 -6.19 16.10 -9.76
CA GLN A 204 -6.85 17.38 -10.02
C GLN A 204 -5.92 18.44 -10.61
N ASP A 205 -6.53 19.43 -11.25
CA ASP A 205 -5.86 20.68 -11.61
C ASP A 205 -5.44 21.46 -10.37
N GLU A 206 -4.44 22.31 -10.51
CA GLU A 206 -3.91 23.15 -9.43
C GLU A 206 -4.96 24.07 -8.81
N ARG A 207 -5.88 24.58 -9.64
CA ARG A 207 -6.94 25.53 -9.25
C ARG A 207 -8.28 24.87 -8.98
N SER A 208 -8.37 23.55 -9.08
CA SER A 208 -9.63 22.87 -8.85
C SER A 208 -10.05 22.98 -7.39
N THR A 209 -11.30 23.38 -7.19
CA THR A 209 -12.00 23.34 -5.90
C THR A 209 -13.08 22.27 -5.88
N ARG A 210 -13.09 21.38 -6.88
CA ARG A 210 -14.08 20.32 -7.01
C ARG A 210 -13.92 19.33 -5.87
N VAL A 211 -15.03 19.02 -5.21
CA VAL A 211 -15.08 17.94 -4.22
C VAL A 211 -15.13 16.61 -4.98
N PRO A 212 -14.16 15.71 -4.75
CA PRO A 212 -14.15 14.43 -5.43
C PRO A 212 -15.32 13.55 -4.97
N PRO A 213 -15.82 12.65 -5.84
CA PRO A 213 -16.83 11.69 -5.44
C PRO A 213 -16.33 10.71 -4.37
N GLU A 214 -17.26 10.21 -3.56
CA GLU A 214 -16.93 9.21 -2.54
C GLU A 214 -16.41 7.91 -3.18
N PRO A 215 -15.33 7.32 -2.65
CA PRO A 215 -14.69 6.15 -3.24
C PRO A 215 -15.45 4.84 -3.00
N GLY A 216 -16.52 4.86 -2.21
CA GLY A 216 -17.23 3.69 -1.70
C GLY A 216 -16.75 3.24 -0.32
N ALA A 217 -17.51 2.33 0.29
CA ALA A 217 -17.16 1.77 1.59
C ALA A 217 -15.83 1.01 1.55
N GLN A 218 -15.10 1.03 2.66
CA GLN A 218 -13.80 0.36 2.81
C GLN A 218 -12.75 0.77 1.76
N ALA A 219 -12.86 1.98 1.21
CA ALA A 219 -11.86 2.60 0.34
C ALA A 219 -11.45 3.97 0.90
N LEU A 220 -10.21 4.37 0.64
CA LEU A 220 -9.71 5.70 0.97
C LEU A 220 -9.68 6.56 -0.29
N ALA A 221 -9.83 7.88 -0.11
CA ALA A 221 -9.68 8.86 -1.19
C ALA A 221 -8.61 9.88 -0.85
N LEU A 222 -7.90 10.34 -1.88
CA LEU A 222 -6.90 11.40 -1.80
C LEU A 222 -6.98 12.26 -3.06
N VAL A 223 -6.90 13.57 -2.88
CA VAL A 223 -6.66 14.51 -3.97
C VAL A 223 -5.16 14.69 -4.15
N LEU A 224 -4.69 14.55 -5.39
CA LEU A 224 -3.30 14.79 -5.76
C LEU A 224 -3.27 15.72 -6.99
N ARG A 225 -2.46 16.76 -6.94
CA ARG A 225 -2.17 17.64 -8.07
C ARG A 225 -0.88 17.18 -8.73
N ALA A 226 -0.95 16.05 -9.46
CA ALA A 226 0.24 15.34 -9.93
C ALA A 226 1.15 16.20 -10.83
N HIS A 227 0.58 17.13 -11.61
CA HIS A 227 1.39 18.06 -12.41
C HIS A 227 2.23 18.98 -11.51
N LEU A 228 1.61 19.60 -10.52
CA LEU A 228 2.27 20.49 -9.56
C LEU A 228 3.31 19.73 -8.72
N GLU A 229 2.96 18.55 -8.22
CA GLU A 229 3.90 17.72 -7.46
C GLU A 229 5.13 17.35 -8.29
N ARG A 230 4.97 17.11 -9.60
CA ARG A 230 6.09 16.83 -10.51
C ARG A 230 7.01 18.05 -10.64
N GLU A 231 6.48 19.26 -10.71
CA GLU A 231 7.27 20.48 -10.75
C GLU A 231 8.03 20.68 -9.43
N ILE A 232 7.38 20.47 -8.29
CA ILE A 232 8.01 20.57 -6.98
C ILE A 232 9.16 19.57 -6.82
N VAL A 233 8.94 18.32 -7.21
CA VAL A 233 9.96 17.27 -7.10
C VAL A 233 11.16 17.54 -8.01
N ALA A 234 10.98 18.25 -9.13
CA ALA A 234 12.06 18.66 -10.02
C ALA A 234 12.95 19.79 -9.45
N LEU A 235 12.47 20.52 -8.42
CA LEU A 235 13.26 21.54 -7.73
C LEU A 235 14.34 20.93 -6.82
N PRO A 236 15.44 21.65 -6.54
CA PRO A 236 16.38 21.29 -5.49
C PRO A 236 15.64 21.05 -4.16
N PRO A 237 16.03 20.03 -3.37
CA PRO A 237 15.32 19.69 -2.12
C PRO A 237 15.15 20.87 -1.15
N GLU A 238 16.16 21.75 -1.07
CA GLU A 238 16.17 22.95 -0.23
C GLU A 238 15.17 24.04 -0.65
N GLU A 239 14.76 24.07 -1.91
CA GLU A 239 13.81 25.06 -2.45
C GLU A 239 12.35 24.59 -2.31
N ARG A 240 12.11 23.28 -2.22
CA ARG A 240 10.75 22.68 -2.18
C ARG A 240 9.86 23.24 -1.06
N PRO A 241 10.36 23.40 0.20
CA PRO A 241 9.53 23.92 1.29
C PRO A 241 9.06 25.36 1.05
N ALA A 242 9.95 26.22 0.55
CA ALA A 242 9.62 27.63 0.25
C ALA A 242 8.58 27.72 -0.87
N PHE A 243 8.76 26.93 -1.95
CA PHE A 243 7.84 26.90 -3.07
C PHE A 243 6.44 26.37 -2.66
N ARG A 244 6.38 25.32 -1.81
CA ARG A 244 5.11 24.85 -1.24
C ARG A 244 4.40 25.91 -0.40
N ALA A 245 5.14 26.63 0.43
CA ALA A 245 4.59 27.70 1.27
C ALA A 245 4.00 28.84 0.42
N GLU A 246 4.67 29.23 -0.68
CA GLU A 246 4.19 30.24 -1.62
C GLU A 246 2.86 29.82 -2.28
N LEU A 247 2.72 28.52 -2.58
CA LEU A 247 1.49 27.97 -3.15
C LEU A 247 0.40 27.66 -2.10
N GLY A 248 0.65 27.93 -0.83
CA GLY A 248 -0.29 27.63 0.27
C GLY A 248 -0.52 26.14 0.49
N LEU A 249 0.41 25.28 0.10
CA LEU A 249 0.34 23.84 0.29
C LEU A 249 0.85 23.48 1.69
N ALA A 250 -0.06 23.06 2.58
CA ALA A 250 0.27 22.73 3.96
C ALA A 250 1.12 21.46 4.09
N GLU A 251 0.94 20.51 3.21
CA GLU A 251 1.61 19.21 3.26
C GLU A 251 2.14 18.77 1.88
N ASP A 252 3.11 17.87 1.93
CA ASP A 252 3.67 17.20 0.76
C ASP A 252 2.70 16.13 0.25
N GLY A 253 2.09 16.35 -0.92
CA GLY A 253 1.11 15.45 -1.52
C GLY A 253 1.67 14.04 -1.77
N LEU A 254 2.96 13.95 -2.10
CA LEU A 254 3.64 12.65 -2.26
C LEU A 254 3.76 11.92 -0.92
N SER A 255 4.17 12.61 0.13
CA SER A 255 4.25 12.03 1.48
C SER A 255 2.87 11.60 2.00
N LEU A 256 1.83 12.40 1.73
CA LEU A 256 0.44 12.03 2.04
C LEU A 256 0.02 10.74 1.33
N LEU A 257 0.32 10.62 0.03
CA LEU A 257 0.01 9.44 -0.77
C LEU A 257 0.71 8.18 -0.21
N ILE A 258 2.00 8.27 0.09
CA ILE A 258 2.78 7.15 0.62
C ILE A 258 2.23 6.72 1.99
N ARG A 259 1.98 7.67 2.90
CA ARG A 259 1.41 7.39 4.23
C ARG A 259 -0.01 6.82 4.13
N ALA A 260 -0.83 7.30 3.19
CA ALA A 260 -2.17 6.75 2.95
C ALA A 260 -2.11 5.28 2.50
N CYS A 261 -1.19 4.93 1.59
CA CYS A 261 -0.97 3.54 1.18
C CYS A 261 -0.48 2.67 2.35
N TYR A 262 0.43 3.19 3.18
CA TYR A 262 0.96 2.48 4.34
C TYR A 262 -0.15 2.16 5.35
N ARG A 263 -0.97 3.16 5.67
CA ARG A 263 -2.15 3.01 6.55
C ARG A 263 -3.20 2.06 5.96
N LEU A 264 -3.48 2.19 4.66
CA LEU A 264 -4.43 1.33 3.94
C LEU A 264 -4.06 -0.16 4.05
N LEU A 265 -2.77 -0.46 4.05
CA LEU A 265 -2.23 -1.82 4.21
C LEU A 265 -2.28 -2.32 5.67
N GLY A 266 -2.77 -1.51 6.61
CA GLY A 266 -2.78 -1.83 8.04
C GLY A 266 -1.37 -1.98 8.61
N LEU A 267 -0.41 -1.19 8.10
CA LEU A 267 0.98 -1.23 8.53
C LEU A 267 1.26 -0.20 9.62
N ILE A 268 2.14 -0.58 10.51
CA ILE A 268 2.73 0.26 11.56
C ILE A 268 4.24 0.24 11.43
N SER A 269 4.90 1.25 11.98
CA SER A 269 6.35 1.30 12.09
C SER A 269 6.79 1.15 13.53
N PHE A 270 7.74 0.25 13.76
CA PHE A 270 8.52 0.21 14.99
C PHE A 270 9.99 0.50 14.67
N PHE A 271 10.77 0.86 15.67
CA PHE A 271 12.13 1.33 15.47
C PHE A 271 13.14 0.49 16.25
N THR A 272 14.32 0.33 15.65
CA THR A 272 15.53 -0.04 16.37
C THR A 272 16.48 1.15 16.33
N VAL A 273 17.09 1.46 17.46
CA VAL A 273 17.94 2.64 17.61
C VAL A 273 19.31 2.24 18.13
N GLY A 274 20.35 2.88 17.62
CA GLY A 274 21.72 2.62 18.05
C GLY A 274 22.73 3.49 17.29
N PRO A 275 24.00 3.49 17.71
CA PRO A 275 25.05 4.29 17.08
C PRO A 275 25.40 3.85 15.66
N ASP A 276 25.14 2.61 15.30
CA ASP A 276 25.40 2.11 13.95
C ASP A 276 24.24 2.35 13.01
N GLU A 277 23.02 2.13 13.45
CA GLU A 277 21.83 2.33 12.63
C GLU A 277 20.62 2.76 13.47
N VAL A 278 19.87 3.74 12.97
CA VAL A 278 18.47 4.00 13.31
C VAL A 278 17.63 3.48 12.16
N ARG A 279 16.70 2.57 12.46
CA ARG A 279 15.92 1.93 11.41
C ARG A 279 14.45 1.80 11.77
N ALA A 280 13.58 2.18 10.82
CA ALA A 280 12.16 1.86 10.85
C ALA A 280 11.92 0.48 10.22
N TRP A 281 11.14 -0.33 10.91
CA TRP A 281 10.70 -1.64 10.49
C TRP A 281 9.20 -1.62 10.24
N THR A 282 8.75 -2.39 9.27
CA THR A 282 7.33 -2.51 8.94
C THR A 282 6.74 -3.73 9.61
N LEU A 283 5.61 -3.54 10.30
CA LEU A 283 4.85 -4.61 10.94
C LEU A 283 3.36 -4.43 10.59
N ARG A 284 2.57 -5.48 10.60
CA ARG A 284 1.11 -5.34 10.54
C ARG A 284 0.57 -4.97 11.90
N GLN A 285 -0.43 -4.12 11.92
CA GLN A 285 -1.15 -3.79 13.16
C GLN A 285 -1.72 -5.07 13.79
N GLY A 286 -1.46 -5.26 15.09
CA GLY A 286 -1.88 -6.44 15.86
C GLY A 286 -0.88 -7.60 15.87
N GLU A 287 0.21 -7.54 15.11
CA GLU A 287 1.33 -8.49 15.24
C GLU A 287 2.11 -8.27 16.51
N ASN A 288 2.76 -9.33 17.01
CA ASN A 288 3.37 -9.36 18.34
C ASN A 288 4.89 -9.15 18.31
N ALA A 289 5.53 -9.14 19.49
CA ALA A 289 6.96 -8.91 19.64
C ALA A 289 7.84 -9.99 18.97
N VAL A 290 7.34 -11.22 18.82
CA VAL A 290 8.05 -12.29 18.11
C VAL A 290 8.01 -12.05 16.60
N ASP A 291 6.85 -11.59 16.10
CA ASP A 291 6.71 -11.21 14.69
C ASP A 291 7.65 -10.04 14.37
N ALA A 292 7.72 -9.02 15.24
CA ALA A 292 8.64 -7.91 15.11
C ALA A 292 10.13 -8.35 15.13
N ALA A 293 10.48 -9.29 16.01
CA ALA A 293 11.81 -9.88 16.02
C ALA A 293 12.14 -10.60 14.71
N GLY A 294 11.13 -11.27 14.12
CA GLY A 294 11.25 -11.96 12.82
C GLY A 294 11.48 -11.01 11.65
N GLU A 295 10.88 -9.82 11.67
CA GLU A 295 11.13 -8.78 10.67
C GLU A 295 12.57 -8.25 10.74
N ILE A 296 13.18 -8.22 11.93
CA ILE A 296 14.59 -7.83 12.10
C ILE A 296 15.51 -8.97 11.62
N HIS A 297 15.31 -10.17 12.15
CA HIS A 297 16.04 -11.37 11.74
C HIS A 297 15.35 -12.63 12.26
N THR A 298 15.34 -13.69 11.47
CA THR A 298 14.72 -14.97 11.85
C THR A 298 15.28 -15.57 13.14
N ASP A 299 16.59 -15.43 13.39
CA ASP A 299 17.22 -15.93 14.61
C ASP A 299 16.73 -15.22 15.86
N LEU A 300 16.37 -13.92 15.76
CA LEU A 300 15.80 -13.18 16.89
C LEU A 300 14.41 -13.70 17.27
N ALA A 301 13.60 -14.09 16.27
CA ALA A 301 12.30 -14.70 16.52
C ALA A 301 12.44 -16.09 17.17
N HIS A 302 13.36 -16.92 16.67
CA HIS A 302 13.60 -18.26 17.21
C HIS A 302 14.14 -18.23 18.64
N GLY A 303 15.12 -17.37 18.89
CA GLY A 303 15.76 -17.21 20.19
C GLY A 303 15.08 -16.21 21.13
N PHE A 304 13.89 -15.71 20.79
CA PHE A 304 13.22 -14.62 21.51
C PHE A 304 13.03 -14.93 23.00
N ILE A 305 13.53 -14.04 23.87
CA ILE A 305 13.33 -14.09 25.32
C ILE A 305 12.36 -13.00 25.75
N ARG A 306 12.68 -11.74 25.46
CA ARG A 306 11.91 -10.54 25.83
C ARG A 306 12.20 -9.41 24.84
N ALA A 307 11.33 -8.40 24.81
CA ALA A 307 11.57 -7.13 24.18
C ALA A 307 11.66 -6.02 25.24
N GLU A 308 12.68 -5.18 25.17
CA GLU A 308 12.70 -3.89 25.84
C GLU A 308 11.97 -2.90 24.95
N VAL A 309 10.95 -2.26 25.46
CA VAL A 309 10.04 -1.42 24.68
C VAL A 309 9.93 -0.03 25.30
N VAL A 310 10.09 0.99 24.50
CA VAL A 310 9.81 2.38 24.88
C VAL A 310 9.12 3.10 23.71
N ALA A 311 8.06 3.85 23.98
CA ALA A 311 7.44 4.67 22.92
C ALA A 311 8.41 5.74 22.41
N CYS A 312 8.47 5.94 21.10
CA CYS A 312 9.38 6.89 20.45
C CYS A 312 9.31 8.28 21.08
N ASP A 313 8.09 8.80 21.32
CA ASP A 313 7.92 10.15 21.91
C ASP A 313 8.52 10.23 23.31
N ARG A 314 8.38 9.17 24.13
CA ARG A 314 9.00 9.08 25.45
C ARG A 314 10.52 9.01 25.37
N LEU A 315 11.05 8.27 24.43
CA LEU A 315 12.49 8.16 24.21
C LEU A 315 13.09 9.51 23.78
N LEU A 316 12.42 10.20 22.87
CA LEU A 316 12.81 11.54 22.43
C LEU A 316 12.74 12.57 23.56
N GLU A 317 11.70 12.53 24.41
CA GLU A 317 11.55 13.37 25.59
C GLU A 317 12.65 13.09 26.63
N ALA A 318 13.00 11.82 26.84
CA ALA A 318 14.07 11.45 27.77
C ALA A 318 15.46 11.84 27.27
N GLY A 319 15.67 11.85 25.94
CA GLY A 319 16.93 12.15 25.30
C GLY A 319 17.96 11.02 25.35
N SER A 320 17.68 9.89 26.02
CA SER A 320 18.46 8.66 25.98
C SER A 320 17.70 7.48 26.60
N GLU A 321 18.07 6.25 26.24
CA GLU A 321 17.53 5.03 26.87
C GLU A 321 17.79 4.95 28.37
N ALA A 322 18.98 5.40 28.83
CA ALA A 322 19.32 5.42 30.24
C ALA A 322 18.33 6.28 31.05
N LYS A 323 18.05 7.49 30.56
CA LYS A 323 17.08 8.39 31.20
C LYS A 323 15.64 7.88 31.07
N ALA A 324 15.29 7.21 29.95
CA ALA A 324 13.99 6.57 29.80
C ALA A 324 13.82 5.44 30.84
N ARG A 325 14.88 4.68 31.11
CA ARG A 325 14.90 3.63 32.15
C ARG A 325 14.78 4.19 33.57
N GLU A 326 15.50 5.28 33.87
CA GLU A 326 15.39 5.99 35.16
C GLU A 326 13.98 6.51 35.43
N ARG A 327 13.28 6.92 34.37
CA ARG A 327 11.88 7.38 34.44
C ARG A 327 10.85 6.26 34.42
N ALA A 328 11.29 4.99 34.42
CA ALA A 328 10.42 3.81 34.30
C ALA A 328 9.53 3.80 33.02
N TRP A 329 9.99 4.41 31.92
CA TRP A 329 9.28 4.40 30.64
C TRP A 329 9.68 3.23 29.75
N LEU A 330 10.81 2.60 30.02
CA LEU A 330 11.25 1.37 29.36
C LEU A 330 10.59 0.17 30.04
N ARG A 331 9.84 -0.59 29.27
CA ARG A 331 9.08 -1.77 29.71
C ARG A 331 9.76 -3.04 29.21
N LEU A 332 9.60 -4.12 29.96
CA LEU A 332 10.01 -5.46 29.55
C LEU A 332 8.77 -6.24 29.15
N GLU A 333 8.66 -6.57 27.89
CA GLU A 333 7.48 -7.21 27.32
C GLU A 333 7.78 -8.66 26.88
N GLY A 334 6.76 -9.50 26.97
CA GLY A 334 6.81 -10.90 26.57
C GLY A 334 6.49 -11.14 25.11
N ARG A 335 6.39 -12.42 24.72
CA ARG A 335 6.15 -12.88 23.35
C ARG A 335 4.86 -12.34 22.74
N ASP A 336 3.79 -12.26 23.54
CA ASP A 336 2.44 -11.92 23.08
C ASP A 336 2.15 -10.41 23.10
N TYR A 337 3.16 -9.58 23.43
CA TYR A 337 3.01 -8.13 23.40
C TYR A 337 2.69 -7.67 21.98
N GLN A 338 1.54 -7.01 21.82
CA GLN A 338 1.16 -6.41 20.54
C GLN A 338 1.90 -5.10 20.35
N VAL A 339 2.81 -5.06 19.38
CA VAL A 339 3.63 -3.89 19.08
C VAL A 339 2.76 -2.74 18.61
N GLN A 340 3.03 -1.56 19.17
CA GLN A 340 2.32 -0.34 18.83
C GLN A 340 3.10 0.49 17.80
N ASP A 341 2.36 1.28 16.99
CA ASP A 341 3.00 2.20 16.06
C ASP A 341 3.84 3.24 16.83
N GLY A 342 5.13 3.28 16.51
CA GLY A 342 6.07 4.17 17.18
C GLY A 342 6.83 3.55 18.35
N ASP A 343 6.71 2.26 18.61
CA ASP A 343 7.54 1.60 19.61
C ASP A 343 9.01 1.52 19.16
N CYS A 344 9.93 1.85 20.05
CA CYS A 344 11.36 1.53 19.92
C CYS A 344 11.61 0.21 20.65
N LEU A 345 12.18 -0.78 19.95
CA LEU A 345 12.36 -2.14 20.44
C LEU A 345 13.83 -2.53 20.49
N GLU A 346 14.25 -3.14 21.60
CA GLU A 346 15.48 -3.92 21.68
C GLU A 346 15.13 -5.37 22.04
N ILE A 347 15.50 -6.31 21.13
CA ILE A 347 15.15 -7.73 21.30
C ILE A 347 16.25 -8.44 22.08
N ARG A 348 15.88 -9.04 23.21
CA ARG A 348 16.72 -9.93 24.00
C ARG A 348 16.48 -11.36 23.56
N PHE A 349 17.54 -12.05 23.11
CA PHE A 349 17.45 -13.40 22.55
C PHE A 349 18.63 -14.30 22.98
N ASN A 350 18.40 -15.61 22.93
CA ASN A 350 19.46 -16.62 23.05
C ASN A 350 19.93 -17.00 21.64
N LYS A 351 21.26 -17.12 21.50
CA LYS A 351 21.88 -17.64 20.28
C LYS A 351 21.72 -19.16 20.20
#